data_d9fd846f51a159c7563710317e85579a
#
_entry.id   d9fd846f51a159c7563710317e85579a
#
_cell.length_a   1.000
_cell.length_b   1.000
_cell.length_c   1.000
_cell.angle_alpha   90.00
_cell.angle_beta   90.00
_cell.angle_gamma   90.00
#
_symmetry.space_group_name_H-M   'P 1'
#
loop_
_entity.id
_entity.type
_entity.pdbx_description
1 polymer ?
#
loop_
_entity_poly.entity_id
_entity_poly.type
_entity_poly.pdbx_seq_one_letter_code
_entity_poly.pdbx_strand_id
1 'polypeptide(L)'
;MDTHDQYGARGTVLRLLAAAGAAALTLTVGLVTPLNPAPQQAEADGKKVLTVAVAQSVDSLSPFLAARLVSTSIHRLTYEYLTNYDPKDNHAIPGLATKWEPSADKLTWTYTIRDNSKWSDGKQATAEDAAWTFNTMMTDEGAATANGSFVANFEKVTAPSPTKLVIELKKPQATMAALDVPIVPKHVWEKVDDFSKFNNDKSFPVVGNGPFVLTGYKADSYVRLKPNKSFWRGAPKFDELVFKYYKDGDAAVAALQKGEVSFVSGLTPAQAAALKGQADVTVNDAPGRRFYALATNPGAQSKDGEKFGDGHESLLDRRVRQALFMAVDRQTVIDKVFQGHAEEGEGYIPPRFSTYYWQPSDGQKITYDPEKAAQLLKEAGYSKNGDGKLVGKNGKPITYRVLCHATDPQDKAVGKYLQEWWGKLGIGVELDCRDNVSDPWLAGEYDLAFDGWSVNPDPDFVLSIHTCSALPATPKDIGATDNFICDKKFDELYAQQLAEYDPAKRAEIVKRMESRLYDTGYMNVMAYPNAVEAYRTDQIASITKMPEAAGNIYGQDGYWSWWSATPAAASESSDDSSQTGVIIGIVAGVVVLAGLGVFFAMRHRATAEDRE
;
A
#
# COMPACT_ATOMS: atom_id res chain seq x y z
N MET A 1 -46.54 36.32 -1.09
CA MET A 1 -46.06 37.61 -0.63
C MET A 1 -44.61 37.65 -1.01
N ASP A 2 -44.32 38.00 -2.21
CA ASP A 2 -44.01 39.35 -2.71
C ASP A 2 -42.67 39.81 -2.17
N THR A 3 -41.74 40.20 -2.90
CA THR A 3 -41.48 40.56 -4.30
C THR A 3 -40.03 41.00 -4.38
N HIS A 4 -39.38 40.65 -5.45
CA HIS A 4 -38.75 41.55 -6.44
C HIS A 4 -37.57 42.38 -5.95
N ASP A 5 -36.53 42.39 -6.61
CA ASP A 5 -36.04 42.62 -7.98
C ASP A 5 -34.94 43.68 -7.89
N GLN A 6 -33.93 43.58 -8.54
CA GLN A 6 -33.45 43.84 -9.89
C GLN A 6 -32.21 44.75 -9.94
N TYR A 7 -31.29 44.35 -10.80
CA TYR A 7 -30.47 45.17 -11.74
C TYR A 7 -29.57 46.29 -11.20
N GLY A 8 -28.41 46.51 -11.68
CA GLY A 8 -27.72 46.35 -12.96
C GLY A 8 -26.44 47.17 -12.96
N ALA A 9 -25.49 46.71 -13.55
CA ALA A 9 -24.79 47.00 -14.78
C ALA A 9 -24.11 48.38 -14.93
N ARG A 10 -22.86 48.26 -15.44
CA ARG A 10 -22.09 49.21 -16.26
C ARG A 10 -21.49 50.43 -15.51
N GLY A 11 -20.29 50.81 -15.73
CA GLY A 11 -19.34 50.62 -16.80
C GLY A 11 -18.28 51.71 -16.78
N THR A 12 -17.18 51.47 -17.36
CA THR A 12 -16.41 52.36 -18.23
C THR A 12 -15.47 53.43 -17.66
N VAL A 13 -14.17 53.17 -17.79
CA VAL A 13 -13.13 53.97 -18.49
C VAL A 13 -12.92 55.43 -18.07
N LEU A 14 -11.64 55.78 -17.72
CA LEU A 14 -10.75 56.78 -18.35
C LEU A 14 -9.52 57.02 -17.47
N ARG A 15 -8.36 56.71 -17.85
CA ARG A 15 -7.29 57.42 -18.57
C ARG A 15 -6.88 58.83 -18.03
N LEU A 16 -5.53 58.94 -17.88
CA LEU A 16 -4.63 60.13 -18.07
C LEU A 16 -4.44 60.98 -16.80
N LEU A 17 -3.28 61.43 -16.39
CA LEU A 17 -2.11 61.98 -17.06
C LEU A 17 -0.94 62.15 -16.06
N ALA A 18 0.22 62.06 -16.58
CA ALA A 18 1.52 62.43 -16.17
C ALA A 18 1.70 63.84 -15.59
N ALA A 19 2.69 64.03 -14.75
CA ALA A 19 3.62 65.16 -14.86
C ALA A 19 4.87 64.95 -13.99
N ALA A 20 5.96 65.36 -14.52
CA ALA A 20 7.34 65.25 -14.10
C ALA A 20 7.72 66.05 -12.85
N GLY A 21 8.73 65.63 -12.13
CA GLY A 21 9.44 66.38 -11.13
C GLY A 21 10.81 65.75 -10.87
N ALA A 22 11.81 66.27 -11.55
CA ALA A 22 13.21 65.95 -11.32
C ALA A 22 13.72 66.62 -10.05
N ALA A 23 14.37 65.89 -9.16
CA ALA A 23 15.40 66.45 -8.28
C ALA A 23 16.37 65.31 -7.88
N ALA A 24 17.61 65.57 -8.17
CA ALA A 24 18.77 64.77 -7.77
C ALA A 24 18.89 64.73 -6.26
N LEU A 25 19.28 63.57 -5.69
CA LEU A 25 20.25 63.53 -4.59
C LEU A 25 20.79 62.13 -4.36
N THR A 26 22.11 62.03 -4.45
CA THR A 26 23.04 61.18 -3.68
C THR A 26 22.79 59.70 -3.53
N LEU A 27 23.69 58.96 -4.20
CA LEU A 27 24.02 57.56 -3.92
C LEU A 27 24.25 57.30 -2.44
N THR A 28 23.42 56.45 -1.86
CA THR A 28 23.84 55.49 -0.86
C THR A 28 23.40 54.12 -1.37
N VAL A 29 24.39 53.34 -1.81
CA VAL A 29 24.20 51.93 -2.17
C VAL A 29 23.96 51.15 -0.87
N GLY A 30 22.70 51.03 -0.51
CA GLY A 30 22.25 50.04 0.45
C GLY A 30 21.91 48.76 -0.34
N LEU A 31 22.75 47.75 -0.21
CA LEU A 31 22.40 46.38 -0.64
C LEU A 31 21.17 45.92 0.12
N VAL A 32 20.00 46.11 -0.46
CA VAL A 32 18.80 45.36 -0.05
C VAL A 32 18.84 44.05 -0.80
N THR A 33 19.44 43.03 -0.17
CA THR A 33 19.22 41.64 -0.57
C THR A 33 17.74 41.29 -0.34
N PRO A 34 17.00 40.76 -1.34
CA PRO A 34 15.72 40.18 -1.07
C PRO A 34 15.96 38.95 -0.19
N LEU A 35 15.54 38.99 1.06
CA LEU A 35 15.38 37.83 1.93
C LEU A 35 14.25 36.99 1.37
N ASN A 36 14.52 36.20 0.34
CA ASN A 36 13.85 34.95 0.15
C ASN A 36 14.42 34.04 1.25
N PRO A 37 13.62 33.50 2.14
CA PRO A 37 14.09 32.40 2.96
C PRO A 37 14.33 31.22 1.99
N ALA A 38 15.56 31.03 1.58
CA ALA A 38 15.99 29.76 1.04
C ALA A 38 15.51 28.68 2.02
N PRO A 39 14.99 27.54 1.56
CA PRO A 39 14.73 26.44 2.46
C PRO A 39 16.04 26.19 3.21
N GLN A 40 16.01 26.35 4.52
CA GLN A 40 17.11 26.03 5.40
C GLN A 40 17.45 24.56 5.10
N GLN A 41 18.45 24.35 4.28
CA GLN A 41 19.23 23.15 4.29
C GLN A 41 19.78 23.08 5.71
N ALA A 42 19.16 22.24 6.52
CA ALA A 42 19.71 21.88 7.81
C ALA A 42 21.10 21.32 7.49
N GLU A 43 22.13 22.07 7.77
CA GLU A 43 23.50 21.57 7.85
C GLU A 43 23.39 20.35 8.77
N ALA A 44 23.51 19.18 8.17
CA ALA A 44 23.58 17.93 8.86
C ALA A 44 24.92 17.93 9.60
N ASP A 45 24.86 18.21 10.88
CA ASP A 45 25.93 18.13 11.87
C ASP A 45 26.45 16.66 11.92
N GLY A 46 27.04 16.16 10.83
CA GLY A 46 27.53 14.79 10.68
C GLY A 46 26.50 13.66 10.89
N LYS A 47 25.22 13.98 11.09
CA LYS A 47 24.14 12.99 11.34
C LYS A 47 23.78 12.22 10.10
N LYS A 48 23.70 10.90 10.26
CA LYS A 48 23.27 9.95 9.22
C LYS A 48 21.74 9.81 9.28
N VAL A 49 21.04 10.55 8.42
CA VAL A 49 19.58 10.54 8.35
C VAL A 49 19.12 9.69 7.16
N LEU A 50 18.24 8.73 7.41
CA LEU A 50 17.58 7.94 6.38
C LEU A 50 16.20 8.54 6.12
N THR A 51 16.00 9.12 4.93
CA THR A 51 14.74 9.76 4.55
C THR A 51 14.00 8.93 3.51
N VAL A 52 12.80 8.49 3.86
CA VAL A 52 11.92 7.63 3.05
C VAL A 52 10.75 8.47 2.55
N ALA A 53 10.60 8.61 1.23
CA ALA A 53 9.42 9.24 0.65
C ALA A 53 8.23 8.27 0.69
N VAL A 54 7.08 8.74 1.16
CA VAL A 54 5.82 8.00 1.21
C VAL A 54 4.71 8.80 0.55
N ALA A 55 3.91 8.14 -0.29
CA ALA A 55 2.78 8.76 -0.99
C ALA A 55 1.47 8.69 -0.18
N GLN A 56 1.42 7.87 0.86
CA GLN A 56 0.25 7.67 1.70
C GLN A 56 0.38 8.49 2.99
N SER A 57 -0.64 9.27 3.34
CA SER A 57 -0.71 9.97 4.62
C SER A 57 -1.01 8.99 5.76
N VAL A 58 -0.49 9.30 6.95
CA VAL A 58 -0.79 8.57 8.20
C VAL A 58 -2.27 8.77 8.56
N ASP A 59 -3.00 7.69 8.74
CA ASP A 59 -4.38 7.71 9.24
C ASP A 59 -4.44 7.80 10.76
N SER A 60 -3.61 7.03 11.45
CA SER A 60 -3.45 7.10 12.90
C SER A 60 -2.07 6.59 13.33
N LEU A 61 -1.56 7.07 14.46
CA LEU A 61 -0.39 6.53 15.15
C LEU A 61 -0.79 5.62 16.33
N SER A 62 -2.09 5.39 16.50
CA SER A 62 -2.63 4.42 17.45
C SER A 62 -2.65 3.02 16.81
N PRO A 63 -2.01 2.00 17.40
CA PRO A 63 -2.09 0.61 16.94
C PRO A 63 -3.51 0.02 16.93
N PHE A 64 -4.44 0.63 17.67
CA PHE A 64 -5.83 0.21 17.73
C PHE A 64 -6.71 0.76 16.59
N LEU A 65 -6.25 1.84 15.91
CA LEU A 65 -7.04 2.54 14.87
C LEU A 65 -6.44 2.47 13.48
N ALA A 66 -5.12 2.31 13.38
CA ALA A 66 -4.42 2.43 12.10
C ALA A 66 -4.63 1.22 11.19
N ALA A 67 -5.00 1.50 9.94
CA ALA A 67 -5.20 0.49 8.89
C ALA A 67 -4.28 0.70 7.68
N ARG A 68 -3.77 1.93 7.46
CA ARG A 68 -2.94 2.22 6.29
C ARG A 68 -1.52 1.66 6.42
N LEU A 69 -0.95 1.24 5.29
CA LEU A 69 0.39 0.63 5.23
C LEU A 69 1.49 1.51 5.86
N VAL A 70 1.46 2.82 5.66
CA VAL A 70 2.43 3.73 6.27
C VAL A 70 2.37 3.68 7.80
N SER A 71 1.16 3.69 8.37
CA SER A 71 0.95 3.66 9.82
C SER A 71 1.33 2.32 10.42
N THR A 72 0.91 1.21 9.82
CA THR A 72 1.28 -0.15 10.26
C THR A 72 2.79 -0.39 10.14
N SER A 73 3.46 0.16 9.10
CA SER A 73 4.92 0.14 8.98
C SER A 73 5.61 0.90 10.11
N ILE A 74 5.06 2.04 10.55
CA ILE A 74 5.56 2.80 11.70
C ILE A 74 5.37 2.00 13.00
N HIS A 75 4.24 1.29 13.14
CA HIS A 75 4.01 0.43 14.32
C HIS A 75 5.02 -0.71 14.41
N ARG A 76 5.38 -1.36 13.28
CA ARG A 76 6.43 -2.39 13.26
C ARG A 76 7.81 -1.87 13.67
N LEU A 77 8.05 -0.58 13.51
CA LEU A 77 9.28 0.07 13.96
C LEU A 77 9.24 0.49 15.44
N THR A 78 8.03 0.79 15.95
CA THR A 78 7.84 1.36 17.29
C THR A 78 7.54 0.30 18.34
N TYR A 79 6.84 -0.77 17.96
CA TYR A 79 6.38 -1.83 18.87
C TYR A 79 6.89 -3.21 18.42
N GLU A 80 7.13 -4.09 19.38
CA GLU A 80 7.33 -5.51 19.13
C GLU A 80 5.97 -6.23 19.05
N TYR A 81 5.97 -7.32 18.30
CA TYR A 81 4.89 -8.29 18.16
C TYR A 81 5.26 -9.55 18.94
N LEU A 82 4.32 -10.44 19.24
CA LEU A 82 4.66 -11.72 19.87
C LEU A 82 5.68 -12.49 19.03
N THR A 83 5.44 -12.56 17.73
CA THR A 83 6.34 -13.16 16.76
C THR A 83 6.64 -12.17 15.64
N ASN A 84 7.72 -12.38 14.91
CA ASN A 84 8.06 -11.66 13.69
C ASN A 84 8.16 -12.65 12.53
N TYR A 85 8.33 -12.17 11.32
CA TYR A 85 8.61 -13.00 10.15
C TYR A 85 10.09 -12.94 9.79
N ASP A 86 10.67 -14.12 9.44
CA ASP A 86 12.04 -14.20 8.98
C ASP A 86 12.18 -13.50 7.61
N PRO A 87 13.20 -12.64 7.42
CA PRO A 87 13.38 -11.94 6.16
C PRO A 87 13.76 -12.86 4.98
N LYS A 88 14.16 -14.11 5.21
CA LYS A 88 14.55 -15.02 4.14
C LYS A 88 13.36 -15.66 3.44
N ASP A 89 12.41 -16.16 4.22
CA ASP A 89 11.33 -17.02 3.71
C ASP A 89 9.95 -16.74 4.33
N ASN A 90 9.83 -15.71 5.18
CA ASN A 90 8.61 -15.28 5.86
C ASN A 90 8.05 -16.29 6.89
N HIS A 91 8.80 -17.28 7.38
CA HIS A 91 8.31 -18.09 8.48
C HIS A 91 8.29 -17.30 9.80
N ALA A 92 7.46 -17.73 10.76
CA ALA A 92 7.37 -17.07 12.06
C ALA A 92 8.62 -17.33 12.91
N ILE A 93 9.21 -16.26 13.45
CA ILE A 93 10.40 -16.29 14.31
C ILE A 93 10.14 -15.52 15.61
N PRO A 94 10.97 -15.67 16.64
CA PRO A 94 10.85 -14.95 17.90
C PRO A 94 10.81 -13.41 17.73
N GLY A 95 9.79 -12.80 18.33
CA GLY A 95 9.64 -11.37 18.59
C GLY A 95 9.72 -11.10 20.10
N LEU A 96 8.65 -10.58 20.70
CA LEU A 96 8.53 -10.47 22.15
C LEU A 96 8.45 -11.84 22.84
N ALA A 97 7.81 -12.83 22.18
CA ALA A 97 7.86 -14.23 22.62
C ALA A 97 9.11 -14.92 22.06
N THR A 98 9.76 -15.74 22.88
CA THR A 98 10.90 -16.58 22.52
C THR A 98 10.49 -17.99 22.11
N LYS A 99 9.32 -18.44 22.57
CA LYS A 99 8.74 -19.74 22.31
C LYS A 99 7.22 -19.64 22.38
N TRP A 100 6.53 -20.44 21.58
CA TRP A 100 5.07 -20.61 21.61
C TRP A 100 4.68 -22.02 21.27
N GLU A 101 3.68 -22.54 21.95
CA GLU A 101 3.25 -23.92 21.76
C GLU A 101 1.76 -24.08 22.07
N PRO A 102 1.02 -24.85 21.27
CA PRO A 102 -0.35 -25.22 21.55
C PRO A 102 -0.44 -26.36 22.55
N SER A 103 -1.57 -26.44 23.29
CA SER A 103 -1.95 -27.63 24.05
C SER A 103 -2.33 -28.81 23.15
N ALA A 104 -2.42 -30.00 23.71
CA ALA A 104 -2.77 -31.21 22.98
C ALA A 104 -4.17 -31.15 22.31
N ASP A 105 -5.13 -30.45 22.94
CA ASP A 105 -6.48 -30.19 22.40
C ASP A 105 -6.52 -29.01 21.42
N LYS A 106 -5.38 -28.32 21.23
CA LYS A 106 -5.23 -27.17 20.32
C LYS A 106 -6.10 -25.95 20.70
N LEU A 107 -6.61 -25.87 21.90
CA LEU A 107 -7.44 -24.77 22.38
C LEU A 107 -6.71 -23.80 23.28
N THR A 108 -5.48 -24.10 23.70
CA THR A 108 -4.69 -23.21 24.55
C THR A 108 -3.30 -22.99 23.95
N TRP A 109 -2.90 -21.74 23.79
CA TRP A 109 -1.56 -21.37 23.39
C TRP A 109 -0.80 -20.77 24.55
N THR A 110 0.43 -21.26 24.77
CA THR A 110 1.35 -20.72 25.76
C THR A 110 2.54 -20.06 25.08
N TYR A 111 2.79 -18.78 25.39
CA TYR A 111 3.93 -18.03 24.91
C TYR A 111 4.88 -17.76 26.05
N THR A 112 6.19 -17.99 25.82
CA THR A 112 7.26 -17.58 26.73
C THR A 112 7.76 -16.22 26.32
N ILE A 113 7.50 -15.19 27.11
CA ILE A 113 7.92 -13.81 26.87
C ILE A 113 9.37 -13.63 27.32
N ARG A 114 10.17 -12.89 26.53
CA ARG A 114 11.57 -12.58 26.85
C ARG A 114 11.70 -11.68 28.06
N ASP A 115 12.77 -11.85 28.80
CA ASP A 115 13.09 -11.05 29.97
C ASP A 115 14.07 -9.91 29.67
N ASN A 116 14.55 -9.78 28.43
CA ASN A 116 15.51 -8.77 27.99
C ASN A 116 14.90 -7.69 27.07
N SER A 117 13.58 -7.59 26.96
CA SER A 117 12.89 -6.51 26.23
C SER A 117 12.45 -5.42 27.20
N LYS A 118 12.82 -4.19 26.88
CA LYS A 118 12.43 -3.01 27.67
C LYS A 118 11.70 -2.00 26.81
N TRP A 119 10.72 -1.36 27.39
CA TRP A 119 10.12 -0.15 26.84
C TRP A 119 11.14 0.98 26.78
N SER A 120 10.97 1.94 25.90
CA SER A 120 11.90 3.07 25.72
C SER A 120 11.99 4.01 26.94
N ASP A 121 11.06 3.89 27.88
CA ASP A 121 11.08 4.56 29.19
C ASP A 121 11.84 3.75 30.26
N GLY A 122 12.42 2.61 29.90
CA GLY A 122 13.24 1.76 30.76
C GLY A 122 12.50 0.67 31.53
N LYS A 123 11.15 0.65 31.51
CA LYS A 123 10.37 -0.41 32.17
C LYS A 123 10.46 -1.73 31.37
N GLN A 124 10.33 -2.85 32.10
CA GLN A 124 10.33 -4.19 31.48
C GLN A 124 9.06 -4.42 30.69
N ALA A 125 9.19 -4.91 29.45
CA ALA A 125 8.06 -5.44 28.68
C ALA A 125 7.76 -6.88 29.16
N THR A 126 6.50 -7.18 29.45
CA THR A 126 6.09 -8.43 30.10
C THR A 126 4.87 -9.07 29.43
N ALA A 127 4.55 -10.29 29.84
CA ALA A 127 3.32 -10.97 29.42
C ALA A 127 2.04 -10.20 29.82
N GLU A 128 2.11 -9.37 30.87
CA GLU A 128 0.98 -8.54 31.29
C GLU A 128 0.63 -7.47 30.24
N ASP A 129 1.63 -6.87 29.57
CA ASP A 129 1.40 -5.91 28.49
C ASP A 129 0.67 -6.57 27.32
N ALA A 130 1.08 -7.78 26.95
CA ALA A 130 0.42 -8.55 25.88
C ALA A 130 -1.00 -8.97 26.28
N ALA A 131 -1.19 -9.50 27.51
CA ALA A 131 -2.51 -9.87 28.00
C ALA A 131 -3.44 -8.65 28.07
N TRP A 132 -2.93 -7.51 28.53
CA TRP A 132 -3.70 -6.28 28.58
C TRP A 132 -4.10 -5.82 27.16
N THR A 133 -3.17 -5.82 26.20
CA THR A 133 -3.43 -5.43 24.81
C THR A 133 -4.59 -6.26 24.21
N PHE A 134 -4.51 -7.59 24.33
CA PHE A 134 -5.55 -8.47 23.77
C PHE A 134 -6.89 -8.36 24.50
N ASN A 135 -6.89 -8.32 25.84
CA ASN A 135 -8.11 -8.17 26.62
C ASN A 135 -8.81 -6.83 26.32
N THR A 136 -8.05 -5.75 26.13
CA THR A 136 -8.63 -4.46 25.74
C THR A 136 -9.32 -4.56 24.40
N MET A 137 -8.70 -5.19 23.40
CA MET A 137 -9.32 -5.43 22.09
C MET A 137 -10.54 -6.39 22.15
N MET A 138 -10.59 -7.31 23.13
CA MET A 138 -11.74 -8.20 23.32
C MET A 138 -12.93 -7.51 23.96
N THR A 139 -12.74 -6.42 24.69
CA THR A 139 -13.76 -5.80 25.54
C THR A 139 -14.14 -4.37 25.14
N ASP A 140 -13.34 -3.71 24.32
CA ASP A 140 -13.56 -2.33 23.86
C ASP A 140 -13.59 -2.25 22.32
N GLU A 141 -14.72 -1.80 21.78
CA GLU A 141 -14.95 -1.71 20.33
C GLU A 141 -13.99 -0.72 19.65
N GLY A 142 -13.65 0.38 20.32
CA GLY A 142 -12.69 1.36 19.81
C GLY A 142 -11.28 0.76 19.69
N ALA A 143 -10.85 -0.02 20.68
CA ALA A 143 -9.58 -0.73 20.65
C ALA A 143 -9.58 -1.92 19.66
N ALA A 144 -10.74 -2.44 19.31
CA ALA A 144 -10.90 -3.51 18.32
C ALA A 144 -10.90 -3.03 16.86
N THR A 145 -10.97 -1.71 16.61
CA THR A 145 -11.21 -1.13 15.27
C THR A 145 -10.25 -1.67 14.20
N ALA A 146 -8.94 -1.64 14.44
CA ALA A 146 -7.96 -2.08 13.44
C ALA A 146 -7.72 -3.60 13.45
N ASN A 147 -7.66 -4.22 14.62
CA ASN A 147 -7.12 -5.56 14.81
C ASN A 147 -8.06 -6.52 15.56
N GLY A 148 -9.33 -6.16 15.79
CA GLY A 148 -10.30 -6.94 16.55
C GLY A 148 -10.55 -8.35 15.98
N SER A 149 -10.40 -8.53 14.68
CA SER A 149 -10.52 -9.84 14.02
C SER A 149 -9.52 -10.87 14.54
N PHE A 150 -8.30 -10.45 14.93
CA PHE A 150 -7.28 -11.35 15.47
C PHE A 150 -7.67 -11.95 16.84
N VAL A 151 -8.48 -11.24 17.62
CA VAL A 151 -8.91 -11.68 18.96
C VAL A 151 -10.32 -12.27 18.99
N ALA A 152 -11.03 -12.27 17.86
CA ALA A 152 -12.43 -12.72 17.79
C ALA A 152 -12.65 -14.18 18.24
N ASN A 153 -11.64 -15.04 18.04
CA ASN A 153 -11.64 -16.43 18.46
C ASN A 153 -11.07 -16.65 19.87
N PHE A 154 -10.64 -15.60 20.58
CA PHE A 154 -10.13 -15.74 21.93
C PHE A 154 -11.30 -15.91 22.93
N GLU A 155 -11.15 -16.87 23.83
CA GLU A 155 -12.05 -17.07 24.96
C GLU A 155 -11.51 -16.34 26.20
N LYS A 156 -10.21 -16.45 26.44
CA LYS A 156 -9.56 -15.86 27.62
C LYS A 156 -8.08 -15.63 27.39
N VAL A 157 -7.57 -14.51 27.92
CA VAL A 157 -6.13 -14.20 27.89
C VAL A 157 -5.66 -13.89 29.29
N THR A 158 -4.56 -14.54 29.71
CA THR A 158 -3.97 -14.37 31.06
C THR A 158 -2.46 -14.29 31.00
N ALA A 159 -1.88 -13.63 31.99
CA ALA A 159 -0.44 -13.55 32.24
C ALA A 159 -0.13 -14.10 33.65
N PRO A 160 0.01 -15.44 33.83
CA PRO A 160 0.28 -16.03 35.14
C PRO A 160 1.61 -15.62 35.75
N SER A 161 2.56 -15.15 34.95
CA SER A 161 3.83 -14.57 35.40
C SER A 161 4.32 -13.53 34.38
N PRO A 162 5.30 -12.70 34.70
CA PRO A 162 5.85 -11.71 33.74
C PRO A 162 6.37 -12.29 32.42
N THR A 163 6.75 -13.58 32.41
CA THR A 163 7.30 -14.27 31.25
C THR A 163 6.36 -15.32 30.63
N LYS A 164 5.14 -15.46 31.12
CA LYS A 164 4.19 -16.46 30.60
C LYS A 164 2.86 -15.81 30.22
N LEU A 165 2.54 -15.88 28.92
CA LEU A 165 1.24 -15.50 28.38
C LEU A 165 0.48 -16.78 28.00
N VAL A 166 -0.80 -16.86 28.34
CA VAL A 166 -1.70 -17.97 28.00
C VAL A 166 -2.94 -17.42 27.31
N ILE A 167 -3.26 -17.95 26.14
CA ILE A 167 -4.44 -17.59 25.33
C ILE A 167 -5.28 -18.85 25.15
N GLU A 168 -6.51 -18.83 25.63
CA GLU A 168 -7.53 -19.87 25.44
C GLU A 168 -8.40 -19.48 24.25
N LEU A 169 -8.70 -20.43 23.37
CA LEU A 169 -9.43 -20.24 22.11
C LEU A 169 -10.78 -20.96 22.15
N LYS A 170 -11.78 -20.40 21.47
CA LYS A 170 -13.08 -21.02 21.23
C LYS A 170 -13.00 -22.20 20.27
N LYS A 171 -12.07 -22.13 19.29
CA LYS A 171 -11.82 -23.16 18.26
C LYS A 171 -10.33 -23.21 17.94
N PRO A 172 -9.79 -24.35 17.46
CA PRO A 172 -8.42 -24.44 17.00
C PRO A 172 -8.09 -23.38 15.95
N GLN A 173 -6.88 -22.77 16.04
CA GLN A 173 -6.44 -21.72 15.14
C GLN A 173 -4.92 -21.78 14.98
N ALA A 174 -4.45 -22.27 13.82
CA ALA A 174 -3.01 -22.42 13.52
C ALA A 174 -2.30 -21.08 13.32
N THR A 175 -3.02 -20.03 12.92
CA THR A 175 -2.49 -18.67 12.71
C THR A 175 -1.96 -18.00 13.98
N MET A 176 -2.22 -18.59 15.15
CA MET A 176 -1.68 -18.12 16.42
C MET A 176 -0.15 -18.08 16.47
N ALA A 177 0.54 -18.87 15.62
CA ALA A 177 1.99 -18.82 15.50
C ALA A 177 2.52 -17.48 14.97
N ALA A 178 1.67 -16.66 14.33
CA ALA A 178 2.04 -15.42 13.65
C ALA A 178 0.95 -14.35 13.83
N LEU A 179 0.59 -14.05 15.09
CA LEU A 179 -0.37 -12.98 15.40
C LEU A 179 0.21 -11.62 15.05
N ASP A 180 -0.42 -10.93 14.11
CA ASP A 180 0.03 -9.64 13.59
C ASP A 180 -0.57 -8.45 14.36
N VAL A 181 -0.36 -8.44 15.68
CA VAL A 181 -0.85 -7.42 16.61
C VAL A 181 0.33 -6.81 17.35
N PRO A 182 0.55 -5.47 17.25
CA PRO A 182 1.57 -4.78 18.03
C PRO A 182 1.21 -4.78 19.51
N ILE A 183 2.16 -5.15 20.36
CA ILE A 183 1.98 -5.14 21.82
C ILE A 183 2.29 -3.73 22.34
N VAL A 184 1.37 -3.17 23.12
CA VAL A 184 1.49 -1.82 23.67
C VAL A 184 1.81 -1.82 25.17
N PRO A 185 2.50 -0.79 25.71
CA PRO A 185 2.82 -0.70 27.14
C PRO A 185 1.57 -0.41 27.97
N LYS A 186 1.10 -1.38 28.74
CA LYS A 186 -0.06 -1.25 29.62
C LYS A 186 -0.03 0.04 30.44
N HIS A 187 1.07 0.32 31.11
CA HIS A 187 1.22 1.46 32.04
C HIS A 187 1.08 2.84 31.38
N VAL A 188 1.10 2.91 30.05
CA VAL A 188 0.84 4.12 29.26
C VAL A 188 -0.60 4.12 28.76
N TRP A 189 -1.02 3.02 28.14
CA TRP A 189 -2.28 2.92 27.42
C TRP A 189 -3.50 2.70 28.33
N GLU A 190 -3.33 2.17 29.55
CA GLU A 190 -4.40 2.08 30.55
C GLU A 190 -4.98 3.43 31.01
N LYS A 191 -4.34 4.54 30.60
CA LYS A 191 -4.76 5.92 30.88
C LYS A 191 -5.57 6.54 29.74
N VAL A 192 -5.80 5.81 28.67
CA VAL A 192 -6.60 6.27 27.54
C VAL A 192 -8.08 6.04 27.84
N ASP A 193 -8.85 7.11 27.90
CA ASP A 193 -10.28 7.06 28.24
C ASP A 193 -11.15 6.61 27.06
N ASP A 194 -10.75 6.92 25.82
CA ASP A 194 -11.52 6.61 24.61
C ASP A 194 -10.58 6.22 23.46
N PHE A 195 -10.46 4.90 23.21
CA PHE A 195 -9.59 4.37 22.16
C PHE A 195 -10.03 4.77 20.76
N SER A 196 -11.33 4.96 20.53
CA SER A 196 -11.87 5.33 19.21
C SER A 196 -11.42 6.72 18.74
N LYS A 197 -10.93 7.56 19.64
CA LYS A 197 -10.49 8.95 19.38
C LYS A 197 -9.01 9.20 19.64
N PHE A 198 -8.30 8.24 20.22
CA PHE A 198 -6.91 8.42 20.62
C PHE A 198 -5.93 8.08 19.50
N ASN A 199 -5.52 9.08 18.72
CA ASN A 199 -4.59 8.93 17.59
C ASN A 199 -3.12 8.79 17.98
N ASN A 200 -2.75 8.94 19.24
CA ASN A 200 -1.36 8.88 19.73
C ASN A 200 -0.38 9.86 19.04
N ASP A 201 -0.89 11.01 18.61
CA ASP A 201 -0.22 11.97 17.73
C ASP A 201 0.19 13.30 18.41
N LYS A 202 0.06 13.39 19.75
CA LYS A 202 0.27 14.66 20.50
C LYS A 202 1.42 14.63 21.48
N SER A 203 1.82 13.45 21.95
CA SER A 203 2.84 13.32 23.00
C SER A 203 4.04 12.53 22.49
N PHE A 204 5.20 13.15 22.43
CA PHE A 204 6.44 12.54 21.98
C PHE A 204 7.54 12.69 23.05
N PRO A 205 8.47 11.72 23.15
CA PRO A 205 8.55 10.47 22.40
C PRO A 205 7.46 9.47 22.81
N VAL A 206 6.99 8.67 21.85
CA VAL A 206 6.07 7.57 22.10
C VAL A 206 6.84 6.43 22.77
N VAL A 207 6.28 5.86 23.84
CA VAL A 207 6.86 4.70 24.52
C VAL A 207 6.59 3.43 23.71
N GLY A 208 7.66 2.83 23.22
CA GLY A 208 7.64 1.60 22.44
C GLY A 208 8.83 0.70 22.78
N ASN A 209 8.86 -0.53 22.31
CA ASN A 209 9.92 -1.51 22.48
C ASN A 209 10.49 -2.07 21.18
N GLY A 210 10.10 -1.50 20.05
CA GLY A 210 10.64 -1.80 18.72
C GLY A 210 12.04 -1.19 18.50
N PRO A 211 12.62 -1.39 17.28
CA PRO A 211 13.95 -0.88 16.94
C PRO A 211 14.08 0.64 16.92
N PHE A 212 12.99 1.35 16.77
CA PHE A 212 12.96 2.81 16.76
C PHE A 212 11.98 3.37 17.78
N VAL A 213 12.24 4.59 18.22
CA VAL A 213 11.36 5.41 19.06
C VAL A 213 10.76 6.52 18.21
N LEU A 214 9.45 6.63 18.17
CA LEU A 214 8.74 7.69 17.47
C LEU A 214 8.89 9.00 18.25
N THR A 215 9.53 10.00 17.63
CA THR A 215 9.94 11.25 18.31
C THR A 215 9.26 12.50 17.78
N GLY A 216 8.51 12.40 16.68
CA GLY A 216 7.79 13.53 16.14
C GLY A 216 6.92 13.18 14.94
N TYR A 217 5.84 13.90 14.81
CA TYR A 217 4.88 13.78 13.71
C TYR A 217 4.31 15.15 13.36
N LYS A 218 4.14 15.37 12.08
CA LYS A 218 3.35 16.47 11.53
C LYS A 218 2.52 15.92 10.37
N ALA A 219 1.20 16.02 10.50
CA ALA A 219 0.25 15.54 9.50
C ALA A 219 0.61 16.06 8.09
N ASP A 220 0.50 15.19 7.09
CA ASP A 220 0.80 15.48 5.68
C ASP A 220 2.19 16.08 5.44
N SER A 221 3.15 15.81 6.31
CA SER A 221 4.51 16.33 6.23
C SER A 221 5.56 15.28 6.55
N TYR A 222 5.64 14.84 7.80
CA TYR A 222 6.68 13.87 8.20
C TYR A 222 6.32 13.06 9.45
N VAL A 223 6.98 11.91 9.57
CA VAL A 223 7.12 11.13 10.82
C VAL A 223 8.61 10.96 11.10
N ARG A 224 9.05 11.23 12.32
CA ARG A 224 10.45 11.12 12.76
C ARG A 224 10.63 10.05 13.81
N LEU A 225 11.62 9.21 13.60
CA LEU A 225 11.99 8.13 14.52
C LEU A 225 13.50 8.19 14.81
N LYS A 226 13.88 7.84 16.03
CA LYS A 226 15.28 7.69 16.45
C LYS A 226 15.57 6.25 16.84
N PRO A 227 16.82 5.77 16.70
CA PRO A 227 17.19 4.44 17.15
C PRO A 227 16.83 4.20 18.61
N ASN A 228 16.19 3.06 18.89
CA ASN A 228 16.05 2.55 20.23
C ASN A 228 17.34 1.86 20.66
N LYS A 229 18.14 2.52 21.45
CA LYS A 229 19.44 1.99 21.93
C LYS A 229 19.29 0.76 22.84
N SER A 230 18.10 0.56 23.40
CA SER A 230 17.77 -0.57 24.27
C SER A 230 17.09 -1.71 23.53
N PHE A 231 17.00 -1.64 22.20
CA PHE A 231 16.37 -2.69 21.43
C PHE A 231 17.15 -4.01 21.55
N TRP A 232 16.48 -5.09 21.88
CA TRP A 232 17.10 -6.35 22.25
C TRP A 232 17.91 -7.04 21.12
N ARG A 233 17.61 -6.73 19.84
CA ARG A 233 18.41 -7.19 18.69
C ARG A 233 19.57 -6.26 18.34
N GLY A 234 19.75 -5.16 19.07
CA GLY A 234 20.72 -4.11 18.77
C GLY A 234 20.11 -2.90 18.07
N ALA A 235 20.72 -1.75 18.27
CA ALA A 235 20.22 -0.49 17.73
C ALA A 235 20.44 -0.39 16.20
N PRO A 236 19.53 0.28 15.46
CA PRO A 236 19.75 0.70 14.09
C PRO A 236 21.00 1.57 13.93
N LYS A 237 21.56 1.64 12.72
CA LYS A 237 22.84 2.32 12.43
C LYS A 237 22.70 3.75 11.92
N PHE A 238 21.52 4.17 11.50
CA PHE A 238 21.21 5.56 11.18
C PHE A 238 20.84 6.32 12.46
N ASP A 239 21.19 7.62 12.54
CA ASP A 239 20.88 8.46 13.71
C ASP A 239 19.42 8.91 13.75
N GLU A 240 18.76 8.92 12.59
CA GLU A 240 17.35 9.27 12.43
C GLU A 240 16.76 8.58 11.21
N LEU A 241 15.50 8.16 11.31
CA LEU A 241 14.67 7.69 10.21
C LEU A 241 13.49 8.67 10.05
N VAL A 242 13.29 9.18 8.85
CA VAL A 242 12.24 10.15 8.54
C VAL A 242 11.37 9.61 7.41
N PHE A 243 10.08 9.40 7.65
CA PHE A 243 9.11 9.23 6.59
C PHE A 243 8.59 10.61 6.20
N LYS A 244 8.82 11.01 4.95
CA LYS A 244 8.43 12.31 4.41
C LYS A 244 7.30 12.12 3.39
N TYR A 245 6.18 12.80 3.63
CA TYR A 245 5.01 12.69 2.77
C TYR A 245 5.19 13.49 1.48
N TYR A 246 4.87 12.85 0.35
CA TYR A 246 4.80 13.46 -0.98
C TYR A 246 3.45 13.11 -1.60
N LYS A 247 2.64 14.13 -1.87
CA LYS A 247 1.35 13.92 -2.56
C LYS A 247 1.55 13.51 -4.02
N ASP A 248 2.65 13.91 -4.61
CA ASP A 248 2.99 13.71 -6.01
C ASP A 248 4.21 12.80 -6.15
N GLY A 249 4.08 11.72 -6.94
CA GLY A 249 5.15 10.73 -7.14
C GLY A 249 6.35 11.31 -7.92
N ASP A 250 6.12 12.20 -8.89
CA ASP A 250 7.23 12.82 -9.65
C ASP A 250 8.04 13.75 -8.76
N ALA A 251 7.40 14.45 -7.82
CA ALA A 251 8.09 15.23 -6.80
C ALA A 251 8.96 14.37 -5.88
N ALA A 252 8.49 13.18 -5.50
CA ALA A 252 9.28 12.22 -4.70
C ALA A 252 10.48 11.69 -5.49
N VAL A 253 10.31 11.37 -6.77
CA VAL A 253 11.39 10.95 -7.67
C VAL A 253 12.42 12.07 -7.87
N ALA A 254 11.98 13.31 -8.09
CA ALA A 254 12.88 14.46 -8.20
C ALA A 254 13.68 14.71 -6.90
N ALA A 255 13.06 14.50 -5.74
CA ALA A 255 13.75 14.58 -4.44
C ALA A 255 14.79 13.47 -4.27
N LEU A 256 14.53 12.24 -4.75
CA LEU A 256 15.53 11.16 -4.77
C LEU A 256 16.72 11.52 -5.65
N GLN A 257 16.46 12.02 -6.86
CA GLN A 257 17.50 12.42 -7.80
C GLN A 257 18.42 13.52 -7.24
N LYS A 258 17.85 14.44 -6.45
CA LYS A 258 18.60 15.53 -5.78
C LYS A 258 19.29 15.10 -4.48
N GLY A 259 19.03 13.85 -4.00
CA GLY A 259 19.54 13.39 -2.71
C GLY A 259 18.81 13.95 -1.48
N GLU A 260 17.64 14.59 -1.65
CA GLU A 260 16.80 15.09 -0.57
C GLU A 260 16.06 13.97 0.18
N VAL A 261 15.85 12.83 -0.49
CA VAL A 261 15.35 11.58 0.10
C VAL A 261 16.26 10.44 -0.30
N SER A 262 16.38 9.44 0.57
CA SER A 262 17.22 8.26 0.39
C SER A 262 16.52 7.12 -0.35
N PHE A 263 15.18 7.11 -0.32
CA PHE A 263 14.36 6.00 -0.82
C PHE A 263 12.99 6.48 -1.28
N VAL A 264 12.48 5.87 -2.37
CA VAL A 264 11.11 6.02 -2.86
C VAL A 264 10.53 4.65 -3.21
N SER A 265 9.21 4.47 -3.05
CA SER A 265 8.47 3.26 -3.43
C SER A 265 7.29 3.59 -4.34
N GLY A 266 6.69 2.58 -4.96
CA GLY A 266 5.52 2.73 -5.81
C GLY A 266 5.81 3.48 -7.11
N LEU A 267 7.00 3.25 -7.68
CA LEU A 267 7.39 3.86 -8.94
C LEU A 267 6.53 3.33 -10.10
N THR A 268 6.08 4.23 -10.94
CA THR A 268 5.53 3.84 -12.24
C THR A 268 6.63 3.29 -13.14
N PRO A 269 6.30 2.47 -14.16
CA PRO A 269 7.28 1.98 -15.12
C PRO A 269 8.12 3.09 -15.77
N ALA A 270 7.50 4.22 -16.10
CA ALA A 270 8.20 5.37 -16.69
C ALA A 270 9.22 6.00 -15.72
N GLN A 271 8.85 6.15 -14.45
CA GLN A 271 9.75 6.66 -13.40
C GLN A 271 10.91 5.69 -13.16
N ALA A 272 10.63 4.37 -13.09
CA ALA A 272 11.66 3.35 -12.95
C ALA A 272 12.66 3.39 -14.13
N ALA A 273 12.15 3.48 -15.36
CA ALA A 273 12.99 3.62 -16.55
C ALA A 273 13.86 4.88 -16.53
N ALA A 274 13.30 6.01 -16.07
CA ALA A 274 14.03 7.29 -15.96
C ALA A 274 15.14 7.25 -14.89
N LEU A 275 15.00 6.44 -13.85
CA LEU A 275 15.99 6.25 -12.78
C LEU A 275 17.05 5.21 -13.12
N LYS A 276 16.74 4.27 -14.03
CA LYS A 276 17.63 3.18 -14.41
C LYS A 276 18.91 3.72 -15.04
N GLY A 277 20.05 3.34 -14.48
CA GLY A 277 21.38 3.75 -14.96
C GLY A 277 21.84 5.13 -14.47
N GLN A 278 21.08 5.81 -13.62
CA GLN A 278 21.59 7.02 -12.95
C GLN A 278 22.65 6.64 -11.91
N ALA A 279 23.70 7.47 -11.83
CA ALA A 279 24.72 7.31 -10.82
C ALA A 279 24.08 7.38 -9.42
N ASP A 280 24.58 6.58 -8.49
CA ASP A 280 24.16 6.55 -7.09
C ASP A 280 22.69 6.19 -6.85
N VAL A 281 21.97 5.66 -7.86
CA VAL A 281 20.59 5.19 -7.73
C VAL A 281 20.48 3.73 -8.14
N THR A 282 19.88 2.92 -7.28
CA THR A 282 19.50 1.54 -7.58
C THR A 282 17.98 1.43 -7.63
N VAL A 283 17.46 0.89 -8.73
CA VAL A 283 16.04 0.50 -8.88
C VAL A 283 15.90 -0.94 -8.43
N ASN A 284 15.00 -1.19 -7.49
CA ASN A 284 14.60 -2.52 -7.03
C ASN A 284 13.22 -2.85 -7.60
N ASP A 285 13.17 -3.78 -8.54
CA ASP A 285 11.95 -4.30 -9.16
C ASP A 285 11.70 -5.70 -8.58
N ALA A 286 10.88 -5.77 -7.56
CA ALA A 286 10.69 -6.97 -6.75
C ALA A 286 9.31 -7.59 -6.98
N PRO A 287 9.17 -8.94 -6.96
CA PRO A 287 7.87 -9.58 -6.92
C PRO A 287 6.98 -9.00 -5.83
N GLY A 288 5.79 -8.54 -6.23
CA GLY A 288 4.88 -7.87 -5.33
C GLY A 288 4.15 -8.82 -4.38
N ARG A 289 3.45 -8.25 -3.41
CA ARG A 289 2.60 -9.00 -2.48
C ARG A 289 1.11 -8.90 -2.81
N ARG A 290 0.76 -8.13 -3.84
CA ARG A 290 -0.60 -7.89 -4.26
C ARG A 290 -0.94 -8.71 -5.50
N PHE A 291 -2.16 -9.22 -5.56
CA PHE A 291 -2.74 -9.68 -6.81
C PHE A 291 -3.63 -8.59 -7.41
N TYR A 292 -3.82 -8.64 -8.73
CA TYR A 292 -4.72 -7.80 -9.51
C TYR A 292 -5.71 -8.69 -10.27
N ALA A 293 -6.99 -8.53 -10.00
CA ALA A 293 -8.03 -9.48 -10.40
C ALA A 293 -9.31 -8.82 -10.90
N LEU A 294 -10.17 -9.63 -11.52
CA LEU A 294 -11.57 -9.34 -11.76
C LEU A 294 -12.43 -10.22 -10.84
N ALA A 295 -13.07 -9.61 -9.86
CA ALA A 295 -14.08 -10.23 -9.03
C ALA A 295 -15.40 -10.29 -9.79
N THR A 296 -16.09 -11.43 -9.68
CA THR A 296 -17.39 -11.67 -10.33
C THR A 296 -18.49 -11.70 -9.28
N ASN A 297 -19.54 -10.91 -9.47
CA ASN A 297 -20.73 -10.96 -8.63
C ASN A 297 -21.65 -12.11 -9.07
N PRO A 298 -21.74 -13.22 -8.32
CA PRO A 298 -22.64 -14.34 -8.66
C PRO A 298 -24.09 -14.10 -8.19
N GLY A 299 -24.42 -12.88 -7.82
CA GLY A 299 -25.66 -12.53 -7.11
C GLY A 299 -25.43 -12.41 -5.62
N ALA A 300 -25.53 -11.20 -5.10
CA ALA A 300 -25.31 -10.92 -3.68
C ALA A 300 -26.36 -11.62 -2.80
N GLN A 301 -25.90 -12.09 -1.64
CA GLN A 301 -26.74 -12.74 -0.65
C GLN A 301 -26.19 -12.56 0.76
N SER A 302 -27.11 -12.56 1.74
CA SER A 302 -26.77 -12.59 3.16
C SER A 302 -26.51 -14.02 3.66
N LYS A 303 -26.11 -14.17 4.93
CA LYS A 303 -25.83 -15.48 5.56
C LYS A 303 -27.02 -16.42 5.58
N ASP A 304 -28.22 -15.90 5.69
CA ASP A 304 -29.50 -16.65 5.66
C ASP A 304 -30.02 -16.89 4.22
N GLY A 305 -29.33 -16.40 3.21
CA GLY A 305 -29.64 -16.60 1.79
C GLY A 305 -30.61 -15.59 1.19
N GLU A 306 -30.92 -14.49 1.90
CA GLU A 306 -31.69 -13.39 1.33
C GLU A 306 -30.90 -12.73 0.20
N LYS A 307 -31.50 -12.64 -0.98
CA LYS A 307 -30.89 -12.07 -2.18
C LYS A 307 -31.02 -10.56 -2.20
N PHE A 308 -29.98 -9.87 -2.68
CA PHE A 308 -29.97 -8.44 -2.89
C PHE A 308 -29.02 -8.09 -4.05
N GLY A 309 -28.89 -6.79 -4.37
CA GLY A 309 -28.10 -6.35 -5.51
C GLY A 309 -28.73 -6.73 -6.86
N ASP A 310 -27.98 -6.54 -7.93
CA ASP A 310 -28.47 -6.68 -9.29
C ASP A 310 -27.46 -7.28 -10.27
N GLY A 311 -26.54 -8.11 -9.78
CA GLY A 311 -25.55 -8.81 -10.59
C GLY A 311 -26.19 -9.65 -11.71
N HIS A 312 -25.54 -9.70 -12.86
CA HIS A 312 -26.09 -10.32 -14.06
C HIS A 312 -26.21 -11.86 -13.91
N GLU A 313 -27.41 -12.42 -14.14
CA GLU A 313 -27.75 -13.83 -13.93
C GLU A 313 -26.84 -14.84 -14.66
N SER A 314 -26.28 -14.46 -15.82
CA SER A 314 -25.39 -15.34 -16.57
C SER A 314 -24.11 -15.70 -15.81
N LEU A 315 -23.68 -14.84 -14.88
CA LEU A 315 -22.50 -15.06 -14.04
C LEU A 315 -22.67 -16.14 -12.99
N LEU A 316 -23.87 -16.65 -12.79
CA LEU A 316 -24.14 -17.86 -12.00
C LEU A 316 -23.58 -19.13 -12.68
N ASP A 317 -23.49 -19.14 -14.03
CA ASP A 317 -22.93 -20.28 -14.74
C ASP A 317 -21.40 -20.22 -14.76
N ARG A 318 -20.76 -21.23 -14.14
CA ARG A 318 -19.28 -21.36 -14.11
C ARG A 318 -18.66 -21.29 -15.50
N ARG A 319 -19.31 -21.88 -16.52
CA ARG A 319 -18.80 -21.88 -17.90
C ARG A 319 -18.71 -20.48 -18.47
N VAL A 320 -19.65 -19.60 -18.12
CA VAL A 320 -19.64 -18.20 -18.52
C VAL A 320 -18.45 -17.50 -17.86
N ARG A 321 -18.25 -17.64 -16.54
CA ARG A 321 -17.12 -17.03 -15.83
C ARG A 321 -15.78 -17.49 -16.40
N GLN A 322 -15.63 -18.79 -16.64
CA GLN A 322 -14.42 -19.36 -17.25
C GLN A 322 -14.20 -18.86 -18.69
N ALA A 323 -15.26 -18.75 -19.49
CA ALA A 323 -15.16 -18.22 -20.84
C ALA A 323 -14.72 -16.74 -20.85
N LEU A 324 -15.27 -15.93 -19.95
CA LEU A 324 -14.84 -14.54 -19.79
C LEU A 324 -13.36 -14.44 -19.49
N PHE A 325 -12.85 -15.24 -18.54
CA PHE A 325 -11.44 -15.23 -18.18
C PHE A 325 -10.54 -15.80 -19.27
N MET A 326 -10.97 -16.85 -19.96
CA MET A 326 -10.27 -17.44 -21.11
C MET A 326 -10.13 -16.46 -22.29
N ALA A 327 -10.98 -15.46 -22.36
CA ALA A 327 -10.92 -14.37 -23.34
C ALA A 327 -10.13 -13.14 -22.84
N VAL A 328 -9.41 -13.23 -21.73
CA VAL A 328 -8.51 -12.18 -21.24
C VAL A 328 -7.08 -12.52 -21.61
N ASP A 329 -6.44 -11.67 -22.41
CA ASP A 329 -5.01 -11.79 -22.75
C ASP A 329 -4.16 -11.20 -21.61
N ARG A 330 -3.82 -12.05 -20.64
CA ARG A 330 -3.02 -11.66 -19.45
C ARG A 330 -1.62 -11.19 -19.81
N GLN A 331 -1.03 -11.76 -20.89
CA GLN A 331 0.29 -11.30 -21.35
C GLN A 331 0.22 -9.85 -21.87
N THR A 332 -0.84 -9.49 -22.58
CA THR A 332 -1.09 -8.08 -22.96
C THR A 332 -1.27 -7.17 -21.75
N VAL A 333 -1.94 -7.63 -20.69
CA VAL A 333 -2.05 -6.86 -19.43
C VAL A 333 -0.65 -6.61 -18.84
N ILE A 334 0.18 -7.65 -18.76
CA ILE A 334 1.56 -7.53 -18.24
C ILE A 334 2.39 -6.57 -19.11
N ASP A 335 2.41 -6.77 -20.41
CA ASP A 335 3.30 -6.06 -21.32
C ASP A 335 2.89 -4.61 -21.56
N LYS A 336 1.57 -4.34 -21.62
CA LYS A 336 1.05 -3.02 -22.03
C LYS A 336 0.56 -2.17 -20.86
N VAL A 337 -0.04 -2.79 -19.85
CA VAL A 337 -0.55 -2.05 -18.67
C VAL A 337 0.52 -1.95 -17.61
N PHE A 338 1.16 -3.06 -17.24
CA PHE A 338 2.24 -3.07 -16.25
C PHE A 338 3.64 -2.90 -16.86
N GLN A 339 3.77 -2.83 -18.19
CA GLN A 339 5.02 -2.61 -18.93
C GLN A 339 6.15 -3.57 -18.50
N GLY A 340 5.81 -4.83 -18.23
CA GLY A 340 6.73 -5.87 -17.78
C GLY A 340 7.00 -5.90 -16.27
N HIS A 341 6.40 -4.99 -15.48
CA HIS A 341 6.54 -4.95 -14.02
C HIS A 341 5.40 -5.72 -13.32
N ALA A 342 5.13 -6.93 -13.78
CA ALA A 342 4.18 -7.86 -13.17
C ALA A 342 4.48 -9.29 -13.62
N GLU A 343 4.04 -10.27 -12.84
CA GLU A 343 4.01 -11.68 -13.22
C GLU A 343 2.57 -12.12 -13.56
N GLU A 344 2.42 -13.20 -14.36
CA GLU A 344 1.11 -13.75 -14.70
C GLU A 344 0.39 -14.26 -13.44
N GLY A 345 -0.86 -13.86 -13.26
CA GLY A 345 -1.67 -14.25 -12.11
C GLY A 345 -2.32 -15.61 -12.29
N GLU A 346 -2.38 -16.38 -11.21
CA GLU A 346 -3.07 -17.69 -11.14
C GLU A 346 -4.02 -17.73 -9.94
N GLY A 347 -3.51 -18.01 -8.74
CA GLY A 347 -4.26 -17.96 -7.49
C GLY A 347 -4.20 -16.60 -6.79
N TYR A 348 -4.73 -16.53 -5.59
CA TYR A 348 -4.73 -15.30 -4.77
C TYR A 348 -3.38 -15.03 -4.09
N ILE A 349 -2.59 -16.09 -3.88
CA ILE A 349 -1.33 -16.01 -3.14
C ILE A 349 -0.18 -15.85 -4.12
N PRO A 350 0.51 -14.68 -4.14
CA PRO A 350 1.61 -14.43 -5.06
C PRO A 350 2.81 -15.36 -4.86
N PRO A 351 3.64 -15.60 -5.92
CA PRO A 351 4.81 -16.50 -5.89
C PRO A 351 5.83 -16.18 -4.79
N ARG A 352 5.93 -14.93 -4.35
CA ARG A 352 6.83 -14.54 -3.25
C ARG A 352 6.54 -15.28 -1.94
N PHE A 353 5.33 -15.78 -1.73
CA PHE A 353 4.92 -16.61 -0.59
C PHE A 353 4.96 -18.09 -0.97
N SER A 354 6.12 -18.58 -1.38
CA SER A 354 6.35 -19.90 -2.00
C SER A 354 5.77 -21.08 -1.21
N THR A 355 5.66 -20.98 0.11
CA THR A 355 5.06 -22.03 0.97
C THR A 355 3.62 -22.31 0.57
N TYR A 356 2.83 -21.27 0.32
CA TYR A 356 1.41 -21.37 0.04
C TYR A 356 1.06 -21.18 -1.44
N TYR A 357 2.00 -20.67 -2.24
CA TYR A 357 1.78 -20.44 -3.66
C TYR A 357 1.35 -21.73 -4.38
N TRP A 358 0.27 -21.62 -5.12
CA TRP A 358 -0.29 -22.69 -5.93
C TRP A 358 -0.22 -22.34 -7.42
N GLN A 359 0.00 -23.35 -8.24
CA GLN A 359 -0.08 -23.25 -9.70
C GLN A 359 -1.05 -24.28 -10.24
N PRO A 360 -1.88 -23.92 -11.25
CA PRO A 360 -2.73 -24.89 -11.92
C PRO A 360 -1.89 -25.94 -12.64
N SER A 361 -2.35 -27.20 -12.64
CA SER A 361 -1.80 -28.21 -13.53
C SER A 361 -2.09 -27.87 -14.99
N ASP A 362 -1.36 -28.46 -15.93
CA ASP A 362 -1.55 -28.23 -17.37
C ASP A 362 -3.01 -28.41 -17.81
N GLY A 363 -3.73 -29.36 -17.22
CA GLY A 363 -5.14 -29.61 -17.51
C GLY A 363 -6.12 -28.60 -16.89
N GLN A 364 -5.70 -27.83 -15.89
CA GLN A 364 -6.49 -26.80 -15.21
C GLN A 364 -6.19 -25.41 -15.74
N LYS A 365 -4.99 -25.20 -16.28
CA LYS A 365 -4.53 -23.86 -16.66
C LYS A 365 -5.46 -23.21 -17.70
N ILE A 366 -6.04 -22.07 -17.36
CA ILE A 366 -6.82 -21.25 -18.27
C ILE A 366 -5.84 -20.36 -19.05
N THR A 367 -5.71 -20.65 -20.34
CA THR A 367 -4.91 -19.85 -21.28
C THR A 367 -5.81 -18.96 -22.13
N TYR A 368 -5.24 -17.89 -22.67
CA TYR A 368 -5.96 -17.03 -23.61
C TYR A 368 -6.37 -17.82 -24.86
N ASP A 369 -7.66 -18.06 -25.01
CA ASP A 369 -8.26 -18.80 -26.13
C ASP A 369 -9.70 -18.30 -26.39
N PRO A 370 -9.87 -17.22 -27.16
CA PRO A 370 -11.19 -16.66 -27.43
C PRO A 370 -12.10 -17.57 -28.25
N GLU A 371 -11.55 -18.53 -29.03
CA GLU A 371 -12.36 -19.49 -29.81
C GLU A 371 -12.99 -20.52 -28.87
N LYS A 372 -12.19 -21.08 -27.96
CA LYS A 372 -12.67 -21.98 -26.91
C LYS A 372 -13.64 -21.27 -25.95
N ALA A 373 -13.37 -20.00 -25.63
CA ALA A 373 -14.31 -19.17 -24.86
C ALA A 373 -15.68 -19.06 -25.54
N ALA A 374 -15.70 -18.78 -26.84
CA ALA A 374 -16.94 -18.73 -27.64
C ALA A 374 -17.66 -20.09 -27.67
N GLN A 375 -16.93 -21.20 -27.78
CA GLN A 375 -17.49 -22.53 -27.70
C GLN A 375 -18.13 -22.80 -26.35
N LEU A 376 -17.44 -22.46 -25.27
CA LEU A 376 -17.92 -22.65 -23.91
C LEU A 376 -19.19 -21.85 -23.61
N LEU A 377 -19.29 -20.63 -24.13
CA LEU A 377 -20.52 -19.82 -24.07
C LEU A 377 -21.67 -20.49 -24.83
N LYS A 378 -21.40 -21.07 -26.00
CA LYS A 378 -22.39 -21.82 -26.77
C LYS A 378 -22.89 -23.07 -26.02
N GLU A 379 -21.97 -23.82 -25.42
CA GLU A 379 -22.29 -24.98 -24.55
C GLU A 379 -23.10 -24.58 -23.32
N ALA A 380 -22.90 -23.36 -22.81
CA ALA A 380 -23.71 -22.78 -21.73
C ALA A 380 -25.09 -22.31 -22.18
N GLY A 381 -25.38 -22.38 -23.49
CA GLY A 381 -26.69 -22.04 -24.09
C GLY A 381 -26.82 -20.60 -24.58
N TYR A 382 -25.69 -19.89 -24.73
CA TYR A 382 -25.67 -18.54 -25.26
C TYR A 382 -25.32 -18.55 -26.76
N SER A 383 -25.92 -17.67 -27.56
CA SER A 383 -25.67 -17.57 -29.01
C SER A 383 -25.68 -16.13 -29.47
N LYS A 384 -25.02 -15.84 -30.59
CA LYS A 384 -25.08 -14.51 -31.20
C LYS A 384 -26.39 -14.33 -31.99
N ASN A 385 -27.00 -13.15 -31.83
CA ASN A 385 -28.14 -12.71 -32.67
C ASN A 385 -27.67 -12.24 -34.06
N GLY A 386 -28.61 -11.76 -34.91
CA GLY A 386 -28.34 -11.26 -36.26
C GLY A 386 -27.36 -10.07 -36.30
N ASP A 387 -27.23 -9.32 -35.23
CA ASP A 387 -26.31 -8.17 -35.10
C ASP A 387 -24.94 -8.58 -34.52
N GLY A 388 -24.68 -9.88 -34.34
CA GLY A 388 -23.44 -10.42 -33.79
C GLY A 388 -23.31 -10.25 -32.25
N LYS A 389 -24.36 -9.81 -31.57
CA LYS A 389 -24.40 -9.66 -30.11
C LYS A 389 -24.73 -10.98 -29.44
N LEU A 390 -23.98 -11.35 -28.41
CA LEU A 390 -24.29 -12.50 -27.57
C LEU A 390 -25.58 -12.21 -26.79
N VAL A 391 -26.56 -13.12 -26.86
CA VAL A 391 -27.84 -12.95 -26.19
C VAL A 391 -27.99 -13.94 -25.03
N GLY A 392 -28.59 -13.46 -23.96
CA GLY A 392 -28.98 -14.27 -22.82
C GLY A 392 -30.16 -15.20 -23.09
N LYS A 393 -30.53 -16.03 -22.14
CA LYS A 393 -31.70 -16.93 -22.22
C LYS A 393 -33.02 -16.19 -22.41
N ASN A 394 -33.05 -14.90 -22.04
CA ASN A 394 -34.18 -13.99 -22.24
C ASN A 394 -34.20 -13.31 -23.62
N GLY A 395 -33.25 -13.65 -24.51
CA GLY A 395 -33.10 -13.06 -25.87
C GLY A 395 -32.51 -11.64 -25.91
N LYS A 396 -32.15 -11.07 -24.75
CA LYS A 396 -31.53 -9.73 -24.69
C LYS A 396 -30.01 -9.81 -24.85
N PRO A 397 -29.37 -8.82 -25.48
CA PRO A 397 -27.92 -8.72 -25.54
C PRO A 397 -27.31 -8.68 -24.12
N ILE A 398 -26.21 -9.41 -23.95
CA ILE A 398 -25.44 -9.38 -22.69
C ILE A 398 -24.52 -8.16 -22.70
N THR A 399 -24.62 -7.36 -21.67
CA THR A 399 -23.70 -6.26 -21.36
C THR A 399 -23.38 -6.33 -19.88
N TYR A 400 -22.08 -6.35 -19.54
CA TYR A 400 -21.64 -6.34 -18.15
C TYR A 400 -21.19 -4.96 -17.72
N ARG A 401 -21.59 -4.57 -16.51
CA ARG A 401 -21.05 -3.42 -15.79
C ARG A 401 -19.77 -3.86 -15.10
N VAL A 402 -18.67 -3.17 -15.38
CA VAL A 402 -17.38 -3.43 -14.74
C VAL A 402 -17.04 -2.24 -13.86
N LEU A 403 -17.14 -2.45 -12.54
CA LEU A 403 -16.80 -1.45 -11.53
C LEU A 403 -15.28 -1.24 -11.50
N CYS A 404 -14.85 0.01 -11.54
CA CYS A 404 -13.44 0.41 -11.60
C CYS A 404 -13.17 1.66 -10.76
N HIS A 405 -11.93 1.84 -10.32
CA HIS A 405 -11.51 3.03 -9.59
C HIS A 405 -11.25 4.21 -10.56
N ALA A 406 -11.91 5.35 -10.31
CA ALA A 406 -11.77 6.52 -11.18
C ALA A 406 -10.35 7.10 -11.21
N THR A 407 -9.55 6.86 -10.18
CA THR A 407 -8.17 7.34 -10.06
C THR A 407 -7.12 6.31 -10.48
N ASP A 408 -7.52 5.06 -10.77
CA ASP A 408 -6.61 3.99 -11.18
C ASP A 408 -6.47 3.90 -12.70
N PRO A 409 -5.29 4.22 -13.27
CA PRO A 409 -5.06 4.13 -14.72
C PRO A 409 -4.99 2.69 -15.23
N GLN A 410 -4.63 1.70 -14.38
CA GLN A 410 -4.57 0.29 -14.74
C GLN A 410 -5.98 -0.25 -14.98
N ASP A 411 -6.93 0.02 -14.07
CA ASP A 411 -8.33 -0.36 -14.21
C ASP A 411 -8.91 0.15 -15.54
N LYS A 412 -8.68 1.44 -15.84
CA LYS A 412 -9.15 2.04 -17.08
C LYS A 412 -8.52 1.43 -18.34
N ALA A 413 -7.23 1.12 -18.28
CA ALA A 413 -6.52 0.52 -19.41
C ALA A 413 -6.99 -0.90 -19.67
N VAL A 414 -7.06 -1.74 -18.61
CA VAL A 414 -7.57 -3.12 -18.72
C VAL A 414 -9.04 -3.11 -19.15
N GLY A 415 -9.85 -2.21 -18.59
CA GLY A 415 -11.26 -2.06 -18.97
C GLY A 415 -11.46 -1.85 -20.48
N LYS A 416 -10.60 -1.05 -21.13
CA LYS A 416 -10.62 -0.89 -22.59
C LYS A 416 -10.27 -2.17 -23.35
N TYR A 417 -9.31 -2.95 -22.84
CA TYR A 417 -9.00 -4.26 -23.40
C TYR A 417 -10.17 -5.24 -23.23
N LEU A 418 -10.87 -5.23 -22.09
CA LEU A 418 -12.07 -6.05 -21.88
C LEU A 418 -13.17 -5.68 -22.87
N GLN A 419 -13.39 -4.39 -23.15
CA GLN A 419 -14.33 -3.94 -24.17
C GLN A 419 -13.97 -4.50 -25.56
N GLU A 420 -12.69 -4.54 -25.91
CA GLU A 420 -12.22 -5.10 -27.18
C GLU A 420 -12.37 -6.63 -27.20
N TRP A 421 -11.83 -7.32 -26.22
CA TRP A 421 -11.76 -8.79 -26.21
C TRP A 421 -13.15 -9.42 -26.11
N TRP A 422 -13.97 -8.98 -25.15
CA TRP A 422 -15.32 -9.51 -24.99
C TRP A 422 -16.28 -9.01 -26.07
N GLY A 423 -16.01 -7.83 -26.66
CA GLY A 423 -16.70 -7.35 -27.84
C GLY A 423 -16.58 -8.32 -29.03
N LYS A 424 -15.43 -8.98 -29.23
CA LYS A 424 -15.23 -10.04 -30.23
C LYS A 424 -16.13 -11.27 -29.98
N LEU A 425 -16.45 -11.54 -28.72
CA LEU A 425 -17.43 -12.56 -28.34
C LEU A 425 -18.88 -12.11 -28.49
N GLY A 426 -19.12 -10.83 -28.76
CA GLY A 426 -20.44 -10.21 -28.85
C GLY A 426 -20.99 -9.70 -27.53
N ILE A 427 -20.16 -9.63 -26.49
CA ILE A 427 -20.51 -9.16 -25.15
C ILE A 427 -20.20 -7.66 -25.05
N GLY A 428 -21.18 -6.88 -24.55
CA GLY A 428 -20.98 -5.48 -24.20
C GLY A 428 -20.27 -5.31 -22.86
N VAL A 429 -19.49 -4.24 -22.71
CA VAL A 429 -18.85 -3.86 -21.43
C VAL A 429 -19.06 -2.37 -21.18
N GLU A 430 -19.67 -2.06 -20.08
CA GLU A 430 -19.83 -0.71 -19.53
C GLU A 430 -18.89 -0.53 -18.35
N LEU A 431 -17.93 0.40 -18.48
CA LEU A 431 -17.01 0.73 -17.37
C LEU A 431 -17.70 1.73 -16.44
N ASP A 432 -17.89 1.33 -15.20
CA ASP A 432 -18.43 2.15 -14.13
C ASP A 432 -17.30 2.57 -13.18
N CYS A 433 -16.53 3.60 -13.59
CA CYS A 433 -15.39 4.07 -12.82
C CYS A 433 -15.80 5.17 -11.85
N ARG A 434 -15.69 4.89 -10.54
CA ARG A 434 -16.13 5.76 -9.44
C ARG A 434 -14.97 6.10 -8.50
N ASP A 435 -15.05 7.25 -7.84
CA ASP A 435 -14.12 7.62 -6.75
C ASP A 435 -14.37 6.77 -5.50
N ASN A 436 -15.63 6.44 -5.24
CA ASN A 436 -16.04 5.49 -4.21
C ASN A 436 -16.65 4.24 -4.86
N VAL A 437 -15.90 3.15 -4.85
CA VAL A 437 -16.35 1.85 -5.34
C VAL A 437 -16.98 1.00 -4.24
N SER A 438 -16.77 1.36 -2.96
CA SER A 438 -17.23 0.55 -1.82
C SER A 438 -18.75 0.47 -1.71
N ASP A 439 -19.46 1.57 -1.95
CA ASP A 439 -20.92 1.58 -1.81
C ASP A 439 -21.61 0.63 -2.81
N PRO A 440 -21.38 0.71 -4.14
CA PRO A 440 -21.98 -0.24 -5.08
C PRO A 440 -21.46 -1.67 -4.87
N TRP A 441 -20.21 -1.84 -4.41
CA TRP A 441 -19.65 -3.15 -4.08
C TRP A 441 -20.44 -3.82 -2.95
N LEU A 442 -20.57 -3.14 -1.81
CA LEU A 442 -21.29 -3.65 -0.65
C LEU A 442 -22.79 -3.87 -0.92
N ALA A 443 -23.38 -3.04 -1.79
CA ALA A 443 -24.77 -3.19 -2.22
C ALA A 443 -24.97 -4.32 -3.26
N GLY A 444 -23.90 -4.92 -3.80
CA GLY A 444 -23.99 -5.92 -4.87
C GLY A 444 -24.46 -5.35 -6.20
N GLU A 445 -24.29 -4.03 -6.43
CA GLU A 445 -24.75 -3.30 -7.62
C GLU A 445 -23.67 -3.25 -8.71
N TYR A 446 -23.11 -4.40 -9.08
CA TYR A 446 -22.12 -4.57 -10.14
C TYR A 446 -22.20 -5.98 -10.71
N ASP A 447 -21.63 -6.19 -11.90
CA ASP A 447 -21.51 -7.52 -12.50
C ASP A 447 -20.10 -8.08 -12.31
N LEU A 448 -19.08 -7.28 -12.64
CA LEU A 448 -17.67 -7.55 -12.34
C LEU A 448 -17.03 -6.30 -11.74
N ALA A 449 -15.94 -6.48 -11.03
CA ALA A 449 -15.20 -5.38 -10.42
C ALA A 449 -13.70 -5.64 -10.45
N PHE A 450 -12.90 -4.59 -10.68
CA PHE A 450 -11.46 -4.69 -10.46
C PHE A 450 -11.16 -4.77 -8.97
N ASP A 451 -10.35 -5.74 -8.60
CA ASP A 451 -10.01 -6.03 -7.22
C ASP A 451 -8.57 -6.47 -7.03
N GLY A 452 -8.12 -6.47 -5.81
CA GLY A 452 -6.84 -7.02 -5.40
C GLY A 452 -6.45 -6.66 -3.99
N TRP A 453 -5.89 -7.64 -3.29
CA TRP A 453 -5.41 -7.51 -1.92
C TRP A 453 -3.90 -7.68 -1.82
N SER A 454 -3.31 -7.00 -0.84
CA SER A 454 -1.96 -7.34 -0.37
C SER A 454 -2.04 -8.56 0.53
N VAL A 455 -1.35 -9.61 0.14
CA VAL A 455 -1.33 -10.88 0.89
C VAL A 455 -0.26 -10.81 1.98
N ASN A 456 -0.57 -11.33 3.16
CA ASN A 456 0.37 -11.47 4.27
C ASN A 456 1.13 -12.81 4.17
N PRO A 457 2.27 -12.96 4.86
CA PRO A 457 2.97 -14.23 4.93
C PRO A 457 2.10 -15.40 5.40
N ASP A 458 1.15 -15.15 6.31
CA ASP A 458 0.03 -16.06 6.57
C ASP A 458 -1.16 -15.64 5.70
N PRO A 459 -1.67 -16.51 4.81
CA PRO A 459 -2.72 -16.16 3.85
C PRO A 459 -4.14 -16.19 4.44
N ASP A 460 -4.30 -16.38 5.74
CA ASP A 460 -5.61 -16.59 6.36
C ASP A 460 -6.61 -15.48 6.00
N PHE A 461 -6.18 -14.21 6.06
CA PHE A 461 -7.06 -13.08 5.73
C PHE A 461 -7.65 -13.21 4.32
N VAL A 462 -6.80 -13.37 3.30
CA VAL A 462 -7.25 -13.42 1.90
C VAL A 462 -8.12 -14.66 1.60
N LEU A 463 -8.01 -15.71 2.40
CA LEU A 463 -8.86 -16.89 2.29
C LEU A 463 -10.16 -16.72 3.06
N SER A 464 -10.14 -16.04 4.20
CA SER A 464 -11.31 -15.86 5.07
C SER A 464 -12.45 -15.10 4.40
N ILE A 465 -12.12 -14.10 3.57
CA ILE A 465 -13.11 -13.26 2.86
C ILE A 465 -13.93 -14.00 1.80
N HIS A 466 -13.56 -15.25 1.47
CA HIS A 466 -14.27 -16.13 0.54
C HIS A 466 -15.11 -17.21 1.26
N THR A 467 -15.20 -17.15 2.58
CA THR A 467 -16.04 -18.07 3.37
C THR A 467 -17.50 -17.62 3.43
N CYS A 468 -18.43 -18.54 3.64
CA CYS A 468 -19.82 -18.19 3.91
C CYS A 468 -19.98 -17.30 5.16
N SER A 469 -19.05 -17.40 6.11
CA SER A 469 -19.06 -16.56 7.32
C SER A 469 -18.69 -15.10 7.05
N ALA A 470 -18.09 -14.80 5.90
CA ALA A 470 -17.77 -13.44 5.47
C ALA A 470 -18.97 -12.68 4.89
N LEU A 471 -20.05 -13.38 4.51
CA LEU A 471 -21.28 -12.75 4.02
C LEU A 471 -21.88 -11.80 5.07
N PRO A 472 -22.60 -10.74 4.66
CA PRO A 472 -23.32 -9.88 5.59
C PRO A 472 -24.43 -10.68 6.32
N ALA A 473 -24.75 -10.30 7.54
CA ALA A 473 -25.80 -10.96 8.31
C ALA A 473 -27.18 -10.73 7.67
N THR A 474 -27.44 -9.49 7.27
CA THR A 474 -28.62 -9.09 6.48
C THR A 474 -28.18 -8.25 5.27
N PRO A 475 -29.02 -8.01 4.25
CA PRO A 475 -28.67 -7.15 3.10
C PRO A 475 -28.28 -5.70 3.44
N LYS A 476 -28.53 -5.27 4.69
CA LYS A 476 -28.21 -3.91 5.17
C LYS A 476 -26.90 -3.85 5.96
N ASP A 477 -26.36 -5.02 6.31
CA ASP A 477 -25.13 -5.11 7.08
C ASP A 477 -23.91 -5.15 6.14
N ILE A 478 -22.75 -4.76 6.66
CA ILE A 478 -21.48 -4.87 5.96
C ILE A 478 -20.94 -6.28 6.20
N GLY A 479 -20.68 -7.02 5.11
CA GLY A 479 -19.93 -8.26 5.13
C GLY A 479 -18.44 -8.02 4.88
N ALA A 480 -17.61 -9.01 5.18
CA ALA A 480 -16.19 -9.02 4.86
C ALA A 480 -15.89 -9.72 3.52
N THR A 481 -16.91 -9.98 2.71
CA THR A 481 -16.80 -10.74 1.46
C THR A 481 -16.47 -9.84 0.27
N ASP A 482 -15.61 -10.33 -0.63
CA ASP A 482 -15.30 -9.60 -1.87
C ASP A 482 -16.33 -9.83 -2.98
N ASN A 483 -16.99 -10.98 -3.01
CA ASN A 483 -17.85 -11.35 -4.15
C ASN A 483 -19.03 -12.25 -3.79
N PHE A 484 -19.48 -12.21 -2.54
CA PHE A 484 -20.65 -12.93 -2.05
C PHE A 484 -20.66 -14.45 -2.28
N ILE A 485 -19.47 -15.07 -2.40
CA ILE A 485 -19.34 -16.52 -2.52
C ILE A 485 -19.76 -17.18 -1.21
N CYS A 486 -20.48 -18.30 -1.32
CA CYS A 486 -20.71 -19.23 -0.22
C CYS A 486 -20.56 -20.65 -0.74
N ASP A 487 -19.37 -21.20 -0.63
CA ASP A 487 -19.04 -22.56 -1.04
C ASP A 487 -18.74 -23.42 0.19
N LYS A 488 -19.67 -24.30 0.56
CA LYS A 488 -19.54 -25.18 1.74
C LYS A 488 -18.26 -26.03 1.71
N LYS A 489 -17.81 -26.44 0.53
CA LYS A 489 -16.60 -27.23 0.40
C LYS A 489 -15.33 -26.39 0.61
N PHE A 490 -15.38 -25.12 0.27
CA PHE A 490 -14.33 -24.16 0.63
C PHE A 490 -14.30 -23.91 2.14
N ASP A 491 -15.47 -23.74 2.79
CA ASP A 491 -15.59 -23.60 4.25
C ASP A 491 -15.00 -24.81 5.00
N GLU A 492 -15.23 -26.03 4.50
CA GLU A 492 -14.65 -27.24 5.08
C GLU A 492 -13.13 -27.23 5.01
N LEU A 493 -12.56 -26.83 3.86
CA LEU A 493 -11.10 -26.68 3.69
C LEU A 493 -10.54 -25.56 4.57
N TYR A 494 -11.26 -24.44 4.67
CA TYR A 494 -10.88 -23.31 5.53
C TYR A 494 -10.82 -23.74 7.01
N ALA A 495 -11.82 -24.46 7.49
CA ALA A 495 -11.80 -25.02 8.84
C ALA A 495 -10.66 -26.02 9.06
N GLN A 496 -10.34 -26.86 8.05
CA GLN A 496 -9.22 -27.80 8.10
C GLN A 496 -7.88 -27.08 8.20
N GLN A 497 -7.64 -26.01 7.38
CA GLN A 497 -6.38 -25.28 7.43
C GLN A 497 -6.17 -24.58 8.77
N LEU A 498 -7.21 -24.04 9.40
CA LEU A 498 -7.14 -23.46 10.73
C LEU A 498 -6.81 -24.49 11.83
N ALA A 499 -7.26 -25.73 11.66
CA ALA A 499 -7.01 -26.81 12.60
C ALA A 499 -5.72 -27.61 12.34
N GLU A 500 -4.99 -27.32 11.25
CA GLU A 500 -3.73 -28.02 10.91
C GLU A 500 -2.51 -27.20 11.36
N TYR A 501 -1.73 -27.78 12.27
CA TYR A 501 -0.55 -27.14 12.87
C TYR A 501 0.78 -27.59 12.25
N ASP A 502 0.78 -28.63 11.43
CA ASP A 502 1.92 -28.98 10.60
C ASP A 502 1.97 -28.00 9.40
N PRO A 503 3.02 -27.18 9.26
CA PRO A 503 3.06 -26.15 8.22
C PRO A 503 2.97 -26.71 6.80
N ALA A 504 3.58 -27.88 6.54
CA ALA A 504 3.57 -28.50 5.22
C ALA A 504 2.16 -29.02 4.86
N LYS A 505 1.50 -29.68 5.80
CA LYS A 505 0.12 -30.17 5.60
C LYS A 505 -0.86 -29.01 5.47
N ARG A 506 -0.69 -27.94 6.25
CA ARG A 506 -1.49 -26.73 6.14
C ARG A 506 -1.32 -26.11 4.75
N ALA A 507 -0.09 -26.02 4.26
CA ALA A 507 0.17 -25.50 2.91
C ALA A 507 -0.55 -26.30 1.82
N GLU A 508 -0.59 -27.63 1.92
CA GLU A 508 -1.32 -28.48 0.98
C GLU A 508 -2.85 -28.26 1.04
N ILE A 509 -3.40 -27.96 2.24
CA ILE A 509 -4.81 -27.60 2.36
C ILE A 509 -5.06 -26.24 1.69
N VAL A 510 -4.23 -25.25 1.95
CA VAL A 510 -4.31 -23.92 1.33
C VAL A 510 -4.24 -24.01 -0.21
N LYS A 511 -3.31 -24.79 -0.77
CA LYS A 511 -3.24 -25.02 -2.22
C LYS A 511 -4.49 -25.65 -2.80
N ARG A 512 -5.16 -26.54 -2.07
CA ARG A 512 -6.47 -27.09 -2.49
C ARG A 512 -7.57 -26.03 -2.45
N MET A 513 -7.50 -25.08 -1.52
CA MET A 513 -8.42 -23.94 -1.48
C MET A 513 -8.23 -23.03 -2.68
N GLU A 514 -6.97 -22.68 -2.99
CA GLU A 514 -6.60 -21.91 -4.18
C GLU A 514 -7.10 -22.57 -5.47
N SER A 515 -6.82 -23.86 -5.66
CA SER A 515 -7.30 -24.64 -6.80
C SER A 515 -8.82 -24.58 -6.95
N ARG A 516 -9.56 -24.65 -5.84
CA ARG A 516 -11.01 -24.58 -5.86
C ARG A 516 -11.54 -23.20 -6.25
N LEU A 517 -10.95 -22.13 -5.74
CA LEU A 517 -11.31 -20.75 -6.11
C LEU A 517 -11.03 -20.51 -7.60
N TYR A 518 -9.87 -20.92 -8.08
CA TYR A 518 -9.50 -20.85 -9.49
C TYR A 518 -10.50 -21.59 -10.38
N ASP A 519 -10.85 -22.83 -10.03
CA ASP A 519 -11.78 -23.66 -10.76
C ASP A 519 -13.19 -23.05 -10.85
N THR A 520 -13.64 -22.36 -9.81
CA THR A 520 -14.98 -21.74 -9.77
C THR A 520 -15.06 -20.47 -10.63
N GLY A 521 -13.93 -19.81 -10.89
CA GLY A 521 -13.83 -18.58 -11.70
C GLY A 521 -14.57 -17.39 -11.10
N TYR A 522 -14.78 -17.35 -9.78
CA TYR A 522 -15.43 -16.21 -9.14
C TYR A 522 -14.51 -14.99 -9.03
N MET A 523 -13.21 -15.22 -8.87
CA MET A 523 -12.22 -14.18 -8.96
C MET A 523 -11.08 -14.64 -9.87
N ASN A 524 -10.81 -13.85 -10.89
CA ASN A 524 -9.84 -14.19 -11.93
C ASN A 524 -8.62 -13.31 -11.76
N VAL A 525 -7.56 -13.85 -11.15
CA VAL A 525 -6.30 -13.13 -10.96
C VAL A 525 -5.59 -12.99 -12.30
N MET A 526 -5.38 -11.75 -12.73
CA MET A 526 -4.76 -11.45 -14.03
C MET A 526 -3.25 -11.28 -13.91
N ALA A 527 -2.80 -10.67 -12.83
CA ALA A 527 -1.39 -10.32 -12.63
C ALA A 527 -1.02 -10.22 -11.16
N TYR A 528 0.28 -10.37 -10.88
CA TYR A 528 0.93 -9.99 -9.63
C TYR A 528 1.84 -8.79 -9.89
N PRO A 529 1.37 -7.55 -9.67
CA PRO A 529 2.18 -6.36 -9.89
C PRO A 529 3.42 -6.33 -9.00
N ASN A 530 4.56 -5.94 -9.56
CA ASN A 530 5.80 -5.81 -8.83
C ASN A 530 5.79 -4.61 -7.88
N ALA A 531 6.56 -4.70 -6.81
CA ALA A 531 6.92 -3.57 -5.97
C ALA A 531 8.16 -2.89 -6.59
N VAL A 532 7.95 -1.77 -7.28
CA VAL A 532 9.04 -1.03 -7.91
C VAL A 532 9.47 0.12 -7.02
N GLU A 533 10.74 0.11 -6.61
CA GLU A 533 11.32 0.98 -5.61
C GLU A 533 12.69 1.49 -6.08
N ALA A 534 13.17 2.59 -5.52
CA ALA A 534 14.53 3.06 -5.77
C ALA A 534 15.16 3.66 -4.51
N TYR A 535 16.46 3.51 -4.39
CA TYR A 535 17.23 4.08 -3.29
C TYR A 535 18.60 4.59 -3.74
N ARG A 536 19.15 5.50 -2.95
CA ARG A 536 20.47 6.10 -3.19
C ARG A 536 21.57 5.25 -2.54
N THR A 537 22.54 4.83 -3.35
CA THR A 537 23.70 4.03 -2.91
C THR A 537 24.80 4.87 -2.26
N ASP A 538 24.83 6.18 -2.52
CA ASP A 538 25.71 7.13 -1.82
C ASP A 538 25.20 7.48 -0.40
N GLN A 539 23.95 7.11 -0.06
CA GLN A 539 23.38 7.30 1.28
C GLN A 539 23.17 5.98 2.02
N ILE A 540 22.86 4.90 1.29
CA ILE A 540 22.57 3.57 1.84
C ILE A 540 23.56 2.56 1.27
N ALA A 541 24.48 2.07 2.11
CA ALA A 541 25.45 1.05 1.71
C ALA A 541 24.84 -0.35 1.62
N SER A 542 23.91 -0.67 2.52
CA SER A 542 23.18 -1.93 2.50
C SER A 542 21.80 -1.79 3.12
N ILE A 543 20.85 -2.59 2.65
CA ILE A 543 19.47 -2.64 3.14
C ILE A 543 18.89 -4.04 2.90
N THR A 544 18.19 -4.59 3.88
CA THR A 544 17.58 -5.92 3.77
C THR A 544 16.29 -5.84 2.97
N LYS A 545 16.17 -6.70 1.98
CA LYS A 545 14.93 -6.99 1.25
C LYS A 545 14.16 -8.12 1.93
N MET A 546 12.87 -8.23 1.68
CA MET A 546 12.07 -9.32 2.21
C MET A 546 11.09 -9.85 1.14
N PRO A 547 11.25 -11.10 0.69
CA PRO A 547 12.35 -12.05 0.99
C PRO A 547 13.72 -11.53 0.57
N GLU A 548 14.78 -11.90 1.30
CA GLU A 548 16.15 -11.37 1.09
C GLU A 548 16.64 -11.48 -0.35
N ALA A 549 16.32 -12.59 -1.03
CA ALA A 549 16.84 -12.88 -2.37
C ALA A 549 16.33 -11.88 -3.43
N ALA A 550 15.05 -11.48 -3.38
CA ALA A 550 14.43 -10.67 -4.43
C ALA A 550 13.22 -9.84 -3.95
N GLY A 551 13.12 -9.59 -2.65
CA GLY A 551 11.93 -8.95 -2.08
C GLY A 551 11.93 -7.43 -2.15
N ASN A 552 10.86 -6.86 -1.63
CA ASN A 552 10.69 -5.41 -1.46
C ASN A 552 11.41 -4.90 -0.20
N ILE A 553 11.62 -3.60 -0.19
CA ILE A 553 12.24 -2.86 0.92
C ILE A 553 11.17 -2.21 1.78
N TYR A 554 10.20 -1.50 1.17
CA TYR A 554 9.11 -0.85 1.87
C TYR A 554 7.89 -1.78 2.05
N GLY A 555 7.19 -1.64 3.16
CA GLY A 555 5.98 -2.44 3.43
C GLY A 555 6.27 -3.92 3.73
N GLN A 556 7.42 -4.22 4.35
CA GLN A 556 7.74 -5.55 4.85
C GLN A 556 6.87 -5.91 6.05
N ASP A 557 6.64 -7.20 6.25
CA ASP A 557 6.01 -7.73 7.46
C ASP A 557 7.01 -7.84 8.61
N GLY A 558 7.77 -6.77 8.85
CA GLY A 558 8.83 -6.66 9.83
C GLY A 558 9.51 -5.29 9.76
N TYR A 559 10.56 -5.13 10.55
CA TYR A 559 11.37 -3.91 10.61
C TYR A 559 12.71 -4.04 9.88
N TRP A 560 12.92 -5.14 9.12
CA TRP A 560 14.23 -5.57 8.66
C TRP A 560 14.94 -4.56 7.79
N SER A 561 14.25 -3.96 6.81
CA SER A 561 14.84 -2.98 5.90
C SER A 561 15.48 -1.80 6.66
N TRP A 562 14.69 -1.13 7.47
CA TRP A 562 15.15 0.11 8.13
C TRP A 562 16.06 -0.17 9.33
N TRP A 563 15.81 -1.26 10.07
CA TRP A 563 16.65 -1.67 11.20
C TRP A 563 18.05 -2.10 10.75
N SER A 564 18.17 -2.85 9.68
CA SER A 564 19.45 -3.36 9.18
C SER A 564 20.20 -2.37 8.28
N ALA A 565 19.52 -1.35 7.76
CA ALA A 565 20.11 -0.39 6.85
C ALA A 565 21.41 0.21 7.40
N THR A 566 22.42 0.26 6.53
CA THR A 566 23.71 0.86 6.89
C THR A 566 23.95 2.11 6.05
N PRO A 567 24.37 3.21 6.67
CA PRO A 567 24.74 4.41 5.92
C PRO A 567 25.98 4.15 5.06
N ALA A 568 26.01 4.75 3.88
CA ALA A 568 27.22 4.78 3.06
C ALA A 568 28.35 5.52 3.82
N ALA A 569 29.59 5.14 3.54
CA ALA A 569 30.75 5.87 4.03
C ALA A 569 30.66 7.31 3.47
N ALA A 570 30.92 8.30 4.29
CA ALA A 570 31.12 9.65 3.78
C ALA A 570 32.23 9.58 2.73
N SER A 571 31.93 9.99 1.49
CA SER A 571 33.00 10.23 0.53
C SER A 571 33.92 11.29 1.17
N GLU A 572 35.16 10.93 1.46
CA GLU A 572 36.15 11.94 1.77
C GLU A 572 36.14 12.90 0.57
N SER A 573 35.57 14.08 0.75
CA SER A 573 35.73 15.14 -0.20
C SER A 573 37.22 15.39 -0.24
N SER A 574 37.90 14.97 -1.32
CA SER A 574 39.20 15.46 -1.63
C SER A 574 39.03 16.99 -1.74
N ASP A 575 39.48 17.67 -0.73
CA ASP A 575 39.52 19.13 -0.66
C ASP A 575 40.52 19.58 -1.73
N ASP A 576 40.07 19.57 -2.99
CA ASP A 576 40.79 20.20 -4.08
C ASP A 576 40.36 21.67 -4.11
N SER A 577 41.03 22.43 -3.25
CA SER A 577 40.88 23.88 -3.08
C SER A 577 41.25 24.70 -4.33
N SER A 578 41.25 24.07 -5.53
CA SER A 578 41.62 24.73 -6.80
C SER A 578 40.41 25.22 -7.64
N GLN A 579 39.14 24.91 -7.26
CA GLN A 579 38.00 25.32 -8.09
C GLN A 579 37.34 26.65 -7.73
N THR A 580 37.66 27.25 -6.60
CA THR A 580 37.07 28.57 -6.22
C THR A 580 37.49 29.69 -7.16
N GLY A 581 38.67 29.57 -7.80
CA GLY A 581 39.17 30.56 -8.75
C GLY A 581 38.45 30.54 -10.11
N VAL A 582 37.94 29.38 -10.55
CA VAL A 582 37.32 29.22 -11.88
C VAL A 582 35.86 29.70 -11.86
N ILE A 583 35.12 29.51 -10.77
CA ILE A 583 33.70 29.94 -10.68
C ILE A 583 33.62 31.47 -10.62
N ILE A 584 34.54 32.17 -9.92
CA ILE A 584 34.59 33.65 -9.88
C ILE A 584 34.91 34.21 -11.25
N GLY A 585 35.78 33.55 -12.05
CA GLY A 585 36.12 33.96 -13.42
C GLY A 585 34.94 33.85 -14.40
N ILE A 586 34.10 32.82 -14.27
CA ILE A 586 32.93 32.60 -15.15
C ILE A 586 31.81 33.60 -14.85
N VAL A 587 31.54 33.89 -13.58
CA VAL A 587 30.50 34.86 -13.19
C VAL A 587 30.91 36.28 -13.61
N ALA A 588 32.17 36.66 -13.47
CA ALA A 588 32.68 37.96 -13.95
C ALA A 588 32.61 38.07 -15.48
N GLY A 589 32.90 36.99 -16.22
CA GLY A 589 32.81 36.97 -17.69
C GLY A 589 31.35 37.11 -18.20
N VAL A 590 30.39 36.49 -17.56
CA VAL A 590 28.96 36.58 -17.94
C VAL A 590 28.39 37.99 -17.67
N VAL A 591 28.77 38.62 -16.57
CA VAL A 591 28.34 40.00 -16.26
C VAL A 591 28.90 41.02 -17.25
N VAL A 592 30.17 40.86 -17.68
CA VAL A 592 30.78 41.74 -18.71
C VAL A 592 30.13 41.54 -20.08
N LEU A 593 29.81 40.31 -20.47
CA LEU A 593 29.11 40.02 -21.74
C LEU A 593 27.67 40.53 -21.74
N ALA A 594 26.95 40.39 -20.62
CA ALA A 594 25.60 40.96 -20.47
C ALA A 594 25.60 42.49 -20.49
N GLY A 595 26.61 43.14 -19.86
CA GLY A 595 26.80 44.60 -19.90
C GLY A 595 27.09 45.12 -21.31
N LEU A 596 27.93 44.42 -22.08
CA LEU A 596 28.22 44.76 -23.48
C LEU A 596 26.99 44.55 -24.39
N GLY A 597 26.19 43.49 -24.15
CA GLY A 597 24.96 43.26 -24.91
C GLY A 597 23.92 44.36 -24.72
N VAL A 598 23.73 44.83 -23.48
CA VAL A 598 22.82 45.95 -23.15
C VAL A 598 23.34 47.27 -23.75
N PHE A 599 24.66 47.51 -23.70
CA PHE A 599 25.26 48.69 -24.30
C PHE A 599 25.10 48.72 -25.82
N PHE A 600 25.28 47.61 -26.52
CA PHE A 600 25.05 47.51 -27.96
C PHE A 600 23.56 47.63 -28.32
N ALA A 601 22.65 47.09 -27.52
CA ALA A 601 21.21 47.22 -27.74
C ALA A 601 20.71 48.66 -27.56
N MET A 602 21.25 49.40 -26.57
CA MET A 602 20.95 50.82 -26.40
C MET A 602 21.50 51.68 -27.51
N ARG A 603 22.68 51.37 -28.02
CA ARG A 603 23.30 52.10 -29.15
C ARG A 603 22.56 51.87 -30.48
N HIS A 604 21.99 50.70 -30.70
CA HIS A 604 21.16 50.41 -31.88
C HIS A 604 19.77 51.08 -31.82
N ARG A 605 19.21 51.37 -30.64
CA ARG A 605 17.99 52.15 -30.52
C ARG A 605 18.17 53.65 -30.76
N ALA A 606 19.36 54.19 -30.41
CA ALA A 606 19.64 55.61 -30.63
C ALA A 606 19.92 55.98 -32.11
N THR A 607 20.14 54.98 -33.00
CA THR A 607 20.35 55.19 -34.44
C THR A 607 19.12 54.91 -35.30
N ALA A 608 17.99 54.54 -34.69
CA ALA A 608 16.73 54.27 -35.41
C ALA A 608 15.71 55.43 -35.35
N GLU A 609 15.97 56.47 -34.52
CA GLU A 609 15.05 57.63 -34.40
C GLU A 609 15.48 58.85 -35.26
N ASP A 610 16.57 58.77 -36.08
CA ASP A 610 16.98 59.83 -36.97
C ASP A 610 16.72 59.54 -38.47
N ARG A 611 15.68 58.82 -38.80
CA ARG A 611 15.15 58.72 -40.18
C ARG A 611 13.65 58.56 -40.18
N GLU A 612 12.99 59.66 -40.40
CA GLU A 612 11.66 60.09 -40.85
C GLU A 612 10.93 61.00 -39.86
#